data_38746dbb9eb489e7a836b92796c20ff7
#
_entry.id   38746dbb9eb489e7a836b92796c20ff7
#
_cell.length_a   1.000
_cell.length_b   1.000
_cell.length_c   1.000
_cell.angle_alpha   90.00
_cell.angle_beta   90.00
_cell.angle_gamma   90.00
#
_symmetry.space_group_name_H-M   'P 1'
#
loop_
_entity.id
_entity.type
_entity.pdbx_description
1 polymer ?
#
loop_
_entity_poly.entity_id
_entity_poly.type
_entity_poly.pdbx_seq_one_letter_code
_entity_poly.pdbx_strand_id
1 'polypeptide(L)'
;MNPILEDLDASDRRLLRRRAMPTFVPLMLATLAKSAFSDPAWVFEAKLDGQRSLLWRRRSTVRLITRNEKDRTSHYPDLVEAILGHEAAPMIADGEIVAFHGDVTSFSRLQERMQNSRPTARQIAAVPVVFYLFDLMWFDGYDLSALPLLARKSVLRRAIVFGDKIRFSEHLDEEGEVAFRAACEKGWEGLIAKRASAPYTHGRSKDWSKFKCVNEQEFVVLGWTDPHGARSGLGALLVGYYDDGELRFGGKVGTGFGERELAMLTGRLTPLERADPPIADAKGLSMKGVHWVRPELVAQVGFSEWTPDDKLRHPRYLGLRDDKRPKQVVRERASGT
;
A
#
# COMPACT_ATOMS: atom_id res chain seq x y z
N MET A 1 -9.28 32.39 9.74
CA MET A 1 -9.20 30.89 9.59
C MET A 1 -9.83 30.55 8.25
N ASN A 2 -9.50 29.45 7.64
CA ASN A 2 -10.17 29.01 6.41
C ASN A 2 -11.64 28.68 6.72
N PRO A 3 -12.62 29.12 5.89
CA PRO A 3 -14.05 28.87 6.15
C PRO A 3 -14.39 27.39 6.39
N ILE A 4 -13.71 26.47 5.68
CA ILE A 4 -13.89 25.02 5.87
C ILE A 4 -13.57 24.58 7.31
N LEU A 5 -12.57 25.20 7.94
CA LEU A 5 -12.20 24.92 9.35
C LEU A 5 -13.12 25.65 10.35
N GLU A 6 -13.72 26.76 9.96
CA GLU A 6 -14.69 27.49 10.79
C GLU A 6 -16.00 26.72 10.97
N ASP A 7 -16.35 25.86 9.99
CA ASP A 7 -17.55 25.01 10.03
C ASP A 7 -17.40 23.75 10.90
N LEU A 8 -16.21 23.48 11.45
CA LEU A 8 -16.02 22.40 12.41
C LEU A 8 -16.73 22.71 13.72
N ASP A 9 -17.14 21.67 14.45
CA ASP A 9 -17.70 21.83 15.79
C ASP A 9 -16.72 22.54 16.74
N ALA A 10 -17.25 23.22 17.75
CA ALA A 10 -16.42 23.98 18.69
C ALA A 10 -15.40 23.11 19.43
N SER A 11 -15.74 21.85 19.72
CA SER A 11 -14.84 20.86 20.32
C SER A 11 -13.67 20.54 19.39
N ASP A 12 -13.94 20.30 18.12
CA ASP A 12 -12.94 19.94 17.10
C ASP A 12 -12.03 21.14 16.79
N ARG A 13 -12.61 22.35 16.66
CA ARG A 13 -11.80 23.56 16.46
C ARG A 13 -10.75 23.77 17.56
N ARG A 14 -11.02 23.39 18.81
CA ARG A 14 -10.05 23.48 19.92
C ARG A 14 -8.86 22.54 19.76
N LEU A 15 -9.00 21.47 18.97
CA LEU A 15 -7.95 20.50 18.69
C LEU A 15 -7.00 20.96 17.58
N LEU A 16 -7.41 21.94 16.77
CA LEU A 16 -6.57 22.49 15.71
C LEU A 16 -5.29 23.11 16.27
N ARG A 17 -4.15 22.80 15.66
CA ARG A 17 -2.86 23.39 16.03
C ARG A 17 -2.27 24.12 14.84
N ARG A 18 -2.07 25.44 14.99
CA ARG A 18 -1.37 26.21 13.96
C ARG A 18 0.06 25.72 13.83
N ARG A 19 0.47 25.32 12.63
CA ARG A 19 1.77 24.70 12.37
C ARG A 19 2.23 24.99 10.96
N ALA A 20 3.53 25.23 10.79
CA ALA A 20 4.12 25.29 9.45
C ALA A 20 3.92 23.96 8.73
N MET A 21 3.70 24.01 7.41
CA MET A 21 3.51 22.82 6.57
C MET A 21 4.77 21.95 6.59
N PRO A 22 4.70 20.71 7.10
CA PRO A 22 5.84 19.81 7.10
C PRO A 22 6.15 19.34 5.67
N THR A 23 7.37 18.90 5.43
CA THR A 23 7.78 18.34 4.13
C THR A 23 7.28 16.91 3.93
N PHE A 24 7.07 16.18 5.03
CA PHE A 24 6.55 14.82 5.08
C PHE A 24 5.81 14.58 6.41
N VAL A 25 4.85 13.68 6.38
CA VAL A 25 4.13 13.18 7.56
C VAL A 25 4.17 11.66 7.53
N PRO A 26 4.67 11.00 8.60
CA PRO A 26 4.65 9.53 8.67
C PRO A 26 3.22 8.99 8.63
N LEU A 27 2.99 7.96 7.81
CA LEU A 27 1.65 7.43 7.56
C LEU A 27 1.13 6.57 8.72
N MET A 28 -0.16 6.68 9.00
CA MET A 28 -0.87 5.75 9.88
C MET A 28 -1.05 4.40 9.20
N LEU A 29 -0.81 3.30 9.94
CA LEU A 29 -0.82 1.94 9.42
C LEU A 29 -1.84 1.10 10.15
N ALA A 30 -2.65 0.35 9.40
CA ALA A 30 -3.61 -0.58 9.93
C ALA A 30 -2.95 -1.85 10.50
N THR A 31 -3.58 -2.44 11.52
CA THR A 31 -3.27 -3.78 12.05
C THR A 31 -4.11 -4.84 11.33
N LEU A 32 -3.63 -6.07 11.26
CA LEU A 32 -4.43 -7.17 10.73
C LEU A 32 -5.44 -7.61 11.80
N ALA A 33 -6.72 -7.63 11.47
CA ALA A 33 -7.75 -8.19 12.33
C ALA A 33 -7.79 -9.73 12.23
N LYS A 34 -8.20 -10.41 13.29
CA LYS A 34 -8.42 -11.88 13.28
C LYS A 34 -9.63 -12.27 12.44
N SER A 35 -10.69 -11.46 12.53
CA SER A 35 -11.94 -11.63 11.81
C SER A 35 -12.55 -10.26 11.50
N ALA A 36 -13.43 -10.19 10.54
CA ALA A 36 -14.28 -9.03 10.36
C ALA A 36 -15.20 -8.86 11.59
N PHE A 37 -15.56 -7.62 11.87
CA PHE A 37 -16.48 -7.26 12.95
C PHE A 37 -17.37 -6.09 12.51
N SER A 38 -18.49 -5.92 13.21
CA SER A 38 -19.36 -4.76 13.11
C SER A 38 -19.37 -4.03 14.44
N ASP A 39 -19.17 -2.70 14.41
CA ASP A 39 -19.17 -1.84 15.59
C ASP A 39 -19.54 -0.42 15.13
N PRO A 40 -20.58 0.24 15.69
CA PRO A 40 -21.03 1.57 15.28
C PRO A 40 -19.99 2.67 15.51
N ALA A 41 -18.96 2.44 16.33
CA ALA A 41 -17.84 3.36 16.51
C ALA A 41 -16.83 3.33 15.35
N TRP A 42 -17.02 2.44 14.35
CA TRP A 42 -16.12 2.25 13.24
C TRP A 42 -16.80 2.50 11.89
N VAL A 43 -16.01 2.99 10.95
CA VAL A 43 -16.41 3.09 9.54
C VAL A 43 -15.55 2.15 8.69
N PHE A 44 -16.13 1.64 7.60
CA PHE A 44 -15.50 0.62 6.76
C PHE A 44 -15.26 1.20 5.36
N GLU A 45 -14.03 1.13 4.88
CA GLU A 45 -13.64 1.59 3.55
C GLU A 45 -13.07 0.42 2.75
N ALA A 46 -13.18 0.49 1.41
CA ALA A 46 -12.53 -0.48 0.54
C ALA A 46 -11.02 -0.50 0.80
N LYS A 47 -10.44 -1.69 0.96
CA LYS A 47 -8.99 -1.85 0.96
C LYS A 47 -8.51 -1.84 -0.49
N LEU A 48 -7.93 -0.72 -0.87
CA LEU A 48 -7.43 -0.49 -2.22
C LEU A 48 -6.06 -1.16 -2.40
N ASP A 49 -5.89 -1.88 -3.51
CA ASP A 49 -4.62 -2.50 -3.89
C ASP A 49 -3.85 -1.55 -4.81
N GLY A 50 -2.95 -0.77 -4.24
CA GLY A 50 -2.24 0.29 -4.95
C GLY A 50 -0.94 0.76 -4.30
N GLN A 51 -0.54 1.98 -4.61
CA GLN A 51 0.60 2.66 -4.05
C GLN A 51 0.17 3.75 -3.07
N ARG A 52 0.40 3.52 -1.77
CA ARG A 52 0.15 4.52 -0.74
C ARG A 52 0.98 5.75 -0.97
N SER A 53 0.33 6.91 -1.06
CA SER A 53 0.96 8.17 -1.37
C SER A 53 0.35 9.33 -0.59
N LEU A 54 1.21 10.24 -0.12
CA LEU A 54 0.78 11.55 0.33
C LEU A 54 0.59 12.47 -0.86
N LEU A 55 -0.53 13.16 -0.92
CA LEU A 55 -0.68 14.40 -1.66
C LEU A 55 -0.10 15.53 -0.82
N TRP A 56 1.01 16.10 -1.26
CA TRP A 56 1.55 17.34 -0.73
C TRP A 56 1.30 18.45 -1.75
N ARG A 57 0.45 19.44 -1.40
CA ARG A 57 0.09 20.55 -2.28
C ARG A 57 0.35 21.89 -1.62
N ARG A 58 1.06 22.77 -2.31
CA ARG A 58 1.27 24.16 -1.87
C ARG A 58 1.20 25.06 -3.11
N ARG A 59 0.14 25.90 -3.19
CA ARG A 59 -0.11 26.78 -4.34
C ARG A 59 -0.04 26.02 -5.67
N SER A 60 0.92 26.34 -6.52
CA SER A 60 1.15 25.72 -7.83
C SER A 60 2.08 24.48 -7.79
N THR A 61 2.47 24.02 -6.61
CA THR A 61 3.37 22.86 -6.44
C THR A 61 2.61 21.69 -5.87
N VAL A 62 2.72 20.54 -6.55
CA VAL A 62 2.18 19.26 -6.10
C VAL A 62 3.33 18.25 -6.01
N ARG A 63 3.34 17.45 -4.96
CA ARG A 63 4.23 16.30 -4.81
C ARG A 63 3.41 15.08 -4.40
N LEU A 64 3.73 13.94 -5.00
CA LEU A 64 3.18 12.64 -4.66
C LEU A 64 4.30 11.83 -4.01
N ILE A 65 4.21 11.66 -2.68
CA ILE A 65 5.30 11.14 -1.86
C ILE A 65 4.87 9.80 -1.28
N THR A 66 5.63 8.74 -1.57
CA THR A 66 5.31 7.41 -1.03
C THR A 66 5.58 7.31 0.47
N ARG A 67 5.08 6.25 1.10
CA ARG A 67 5.35 5.91 2.50
C ARG A 67 6.84 5.95 2.90
N ASN A 68 7.74 5.64 1.97
CA ASN A 68 9.19 5.63 2.19
C ASN A 68 9.86 6.92 1.71
N GLU A 69 9.11 8.01 1.69
CA GLU A 69 9.57 9.36 1.33
C GLU A 69 10.13 9.48 -0.09
N LYS A 70 9.84 8.52 -0.98
CA LYS A 70 10.22 8.62 -2.39
C LYS A 70 9.25 9.53 -3.11
N ASP A 71 9.75 10.55 -3.78
CA ASP A 71 8.97 11.41 -4.67
C ASP A 71 8.66 10.66 -5.97
N ARG A 72 7.37 10.50 -6.26
CA ARG A 72 6.85 9.82 -7.45
C ARG A 72 6.02 10.76 -8.34
N THR A 73 6.12 12.04 -8.13
CA THR A 73 5.35 13.08 -8.86
C THR A 73 5.46 12.92 -10.37
N SER A 74 6.67 12.72 -10.89
CA SER A 74 6.91 12.59 -12.33
C SER A 74 6.33 11.31 -12.95
N HIS A 75 5.97 10.31 -12.16
CA HIS A 75 5.33 9.07 -12.63
C HIS A 75 3.83 9.27 -12.93
N TYR A 76 3.22 10.32 -12.37
CA TYR A 76 1.78 10.56 -12.42
C TYR A 76 1.45 12.00 -12.87
N PRO A 77 1.95 12.46 -14.04
CA PRO A 77 1.73 13.83 -14.51
C PRO A 77 0.25 14.14 -14.71
N ASP A 78 -0.56 13.16 -15.09
CA ASP A 78 -2.01 13.26 -15.26
C ASP A 78 -2.78 13.47 -13.94
N LEU A 79 -2.29 12.92 -12.81
CA LEU A 79 -2.84 13.22 -11.49
C LEU A 79 -2.43 14.61 -11.03
N VAL A 80 -1.18 15.02 -11.29
CA VAL A 80 -0.68 16.35 -10.97
C VAL A 80 -1.48 17.42 -11.72
N GLU A 81 -1.73 17.22 -13.01
CA GLU A 81 -2.57 18.10 -13.82
C GLU A 81 -3.99 18.22 -13.25
N ALA A 82 -4.61 17.09 -12.91
CA ALA A 82 -5.96 17.08 -12.32
C ALA A 82 -6.01 17.81 -10.97
N ILE A 83 -4.98 17.66 -10.11
CA ILE A 83 -4.89 18.35 -8.82
C ILE A 83 -4.69 19.86 -9.01
N LEU A 84 -3.86 20.27 -9.95
CA LEU A 84 -3.58 21.69 -10.24
C LEU A 84 -4.68 22.37 -11.04
N GLY A 85 -5.52 21.63 -11.74
CA GLY A 85 -6.65 22.14 -12.54
C GLY A 85 -7.70 22.88 -11.71
N HIS A 86 -7.64 22.80 -10.38
CA HIS A 86 -8.56 23.48 -9.47
C HIS A 86 -7.81 24.26 -8.41
N GLU A 87 -8.36 25.40 -7.99
CA GLU A 87 -7.87 26.12 -6.84
C GLU A 87 -8.15 25.30 -5.55
N ALA A 88 -7.16 25.20 -4.69
CA ALA A 88 -7.30 24.63 -3.35
C ALA A 88 -6.23 25.21 -2.43
N ALA A 89 -6.56 25.31 -1.15
CA ALA A 89 -5.63 25.71 -0.12
C ALA A 89 -4.47 24.69 0.01
N PRO A 90 -3.31 25.10 0.54
CA PRO A 90 -2.22 24.18 0.81
C PRO A 90 -2.66 23.04 1.73
N MET A 91 -2.26 21.79 1.41
CA MET A 91 -2.69 20.61 2.16
C MET A 91 -1.70 19.45 2.09
N ILE A 92 -1.81 18.56 3.08
CA ILE A 92 -1.21 17.22 3.06
C ILE A 92 -2.32 16.21 3.33
N ALA A 93 -2.67 15.44 2.30
CA ALA A 93 -3.68 14.39 2.37
C ALA A 93 -3.03 13.01 2.17
N ASP A 94 -3.67 12.00 2.72
CA ASP A 94 -3.28 10.59 2.63
C ASP A 94 -4.21 9.85 1.69
N GLY A 95 -3.64 9.01 0.84
CA GLY A 95 -4.42 8.29 -0.15
C GLY A 95 -3.71 7.09 -0.77
N GLU A 96 -4.39 6.46 -1.72
CA GLU A 96 -3.89 5.33 -2.48
C GLU A 96 -4.02 5.61 -3.98
N ILE A 97 -2.92 5.52 -4.72
CA ILE A 97 -2.92 5.57 -6.18
C ILE A 97 -3.15 4.16 -6.69
N VAL A 98 -4.18 3.97 -7.52
CA VAL A 98 -4.59 2.65 -8.02
C VAL A 98 -4.72 2.64 -9.53
N ALA A 99 -4.58 1.45 -10.12
CA ALA A 99 -5.06 1.12 -11.46
C ALA A 99 -6.09 0.01 -11.36
N PHE A 100 -6.94 -0.13 -12.37
CA PHE A 100 -8.01 -1.11 -12.36
C PHE A 100 -7.76 -2.24 -13.37
N HIS A 101 -8.18 -3.44 -13.00
CA HIS A 101 -8.41 -4.56 -13.89
C HIS A 101 -9.91 -4.91 -13.84
N GLY A 102 -10.67 -4.54 -14.87
CA GLY A 102 -12.13 -4.46 -14.74
C GLY A 102 -12.53 -3.45 -13.66
N ASP A 103 -13.37 -3.87 -12.72
CA ASP A 103 -13.87 -3.03 -11.63
C ASP A 103 -13.06 -3.16 -10.32
N VAL A 104 -11.98 -3.95 -10.33
CA VAL A 104 -11.16 -4.23 -9.14
C VAL A 104 -9.81 -3.53 -9.23
N THR A 105 -9.35 -2.96 -8.13
CA THR A 105 -8.00 -2.38 -8.05
C THR A 105 -6.94 -3.47 -8.16
N SER A 106 -5.87 -3.20 -8.89
CA SER A 106 -4.82 -4.18 -9.18
C SER A 106 -3.43 -3.55 -9.12
N PHE A 107 -2.65 -3.97 -8.13
CA PHE A 107 -1.27 -3.52 -7.99
C PHE A 107 -0.40 -3.96 -9.18
N SER A 108 -0.60 -5.18 -9.70
CA SER A 108 0.14 -5.66 -10.87
C SER A 108 -0.10 -4.77 -12.10
N ARG A 109 -1.33 -4.29 -12.28
CA ARG A 109 -1.66 -3.34 -13.34
C ARG A 109 -1.01 -1.98 -13.09
N LEU A 110 -1.02 -1.50 -11.85
CA LEU A 110 -0.38 -0.25 -11.47
C LEU A 110 1.14 -0.29 -11.68
N GLN A 111 1.78 -1.45 -11.49
CA GLN A 111 3.23 -1.60 -11.66
C GLN A 111 3.72 -1.22 -13.06
N GLU A 112 2.93 -1.50 -14.10
CA GLU A 112 3.27 -1.09 -15.46
C GLU A 112 3.45 0.45 -15.56
N ARG A 113 2.66 1.19 -14.78
CA ARG A 113 2.76 2.66 -14.70
C ARG A 113 3.93 3.10 -13.83
N MET A 114 4.17 2.42 -12.71
CA MET A 114 5.22 2.76 -11.73
C MET A 114 6.64 2.63 -12.28
N GLN A 115 6.86 1.79 -13.30
CA GLN A 115 8.17 1.58 -13.92
C GLN A 115 8.63 2.79 -14.76
N ASN A 116 7.72 3.68 -15.15
CA ASN A 116 8.00 4.80 -16.04
C ASN A 116 8.01 6.12 -15.26
N SER A 117 9.20 6.68 -15.01
CA SER A 117 9.35 7.95 -14.29
C SER A 117 8.91 9.18 -15.10
N ARG A 118 8.78 9.04 -16.42
CA ARG A 118 8.27 10.07 -17.34
C ARG A 118 7.43 9.39 -18.41
N PRO A 119 6.20 8.99 -18.11
CA PRO A 119 5.37 8.24 -19.03
C PRO A 119 4.92 9.13 -20.20
N THR A 120 4.91 8.55 -21.40
CA THR A 120 4.33 9.16 -22.59
C THR A 120 2.79 9.19 -22.50
N ALA A 121 2.14 10.02 -23.29
CA ALA A 121 0.67 10.06 -23.37
C ALA A 121 0.07 8.67 -23.68
N ARG A 122 0.73 7.87 -24.55
CA ARG A 122 0.31 6.48 -24.87
C ARG A 122 0.38 5.57 -23.64
N GLN A 123 1.43 5.67 -22.80
CA GLN A 123 1.57 4.88 -21.59
C GLN A 123 0.57 5.31 -20.51
N ILE A 124 0.25 6.61 -20.43
CA ILE A 124 -0.79 7.15 -19.56
C ILE A 124 -2.16 6.58 -19.95
N ALA A 125 -2.50 6.61 -21.22
CA ALA A 125 -3.76 6.07 -21.73
C ALA A 125 -3.87 4.55 -21.59
N ALA A 126 -2.75 3.82 -21.73
CA ALA A 126 -2.72 2.35 -21.59
C ALA A 126 -2.99 1.89 -20.16
N VAL A 127 -2.54 2.64 -19.15
CA VAL A 127 -2.75 2.35 -17.73
C VAL A 127 -3.28 3.59 -17.01
N PRO A 128 -4.59 3.88 -17.12
CA PRO A 128 -5.23 4.96 -16.37
C PRO A 128 -5.10 4.69 -14.87
N VAL A 129 -4.82 5.75 -14.11
CA VAL A 129 -4.72 5.67 -12.65
C VAL A 129 -5.68 6.64 -11.99
N VAL A 130 -6.09 6.27 -10.77
CA VAL A 130 -6.96 7.09 -9.92
C VAL A 130 -6.29 7.25 -8.56
N PHE A 131 -6.35 8.44 -7.99
CA PHE A 131 -5.88 8.70 -6.64
C PHE A 131 -7.07 8.84 -5.69
N TYR A 132 -7.26 7.85 -4.83
CA TYR A 132 -8.26 7.91 -3.76
C TYR A 132 -7.66 8.58 -2.54
N LEU A 133 -8.28 9.67 -2.07
CA LEU A 133 -7.92 10.34 -0.85
C LEU A 133 -8.88 9.93 0.27
N PHE A 134 -8.36 9.59 1.44
CA PHE A 134 -9.17 9.06 2.54
C PHE A 134 -8.85 9.70 3.91
N ASP A 135 -7.82 10.54 4.01
CA ASP A 135 -7.49 11.28 5.24
C ASP A 135 -6.77 12.60 4.94
N LEU A 136 -6.80 13.54 5.90
CA LEU A 136 -6.20 14.86 5.77
C LEU A 136 -5.49 15.23 7.07
N MET A 137 -4.16 15.41 7.02
CA MET A 137 -3.35 15.64 8.21
C MET A 137 -2.99 17.10 8.42
N TRP A 138 -2.90 17.88 7.35
CA TRP A 138 -2.56 19.29 7.43
C TRP A 138 -3.35 20.08 6.38
N PHE A 139 -3.90 21.24 6.76
CA PHE A 139 -4.69 22.06 5.86
C PHE A 139 -4.58 23.54 6.25
N ASP A 140 -4.21 24.39 5.29
CA ASP A 140 -4.21 25.87 5.37
C ASP A 140 -3.62 26.47 6.65
N GLY A 141 -2.45 25.97 7.06
CA GLY A 141 -1.72 26.45 8.23
C GLY A 141 -2.01 25.69 9.52
N TYR A 142 -2.84 24.66 9.49
CA TYR A 142 -3.24 23.89 10.67
C TYR A 142 -2.91 22.41 10.54
N ASP A 143 -2.40 21.83 11.62
CA ASP A 143 -2.29 20.38 11.83
C ASP A 143 -3.65 19.85 12.29
N LEU A 144 -4.19 18.88 11.56
CA LEU A 144 -5.49 18.26 11.78
C LEU A 144 -5.37 16.90 12.46
N SER A 145 -4.14 16.41 12.70
CA SER A 145 -3.92 15.03 13.16
C SER A 145 -4.63 14.69 14.47
N ALA A 146 -4.86 15.70 15.34
CA ALA A 146 -5.58 15.51 16.59
C ALA A 146 -7.10 15.44 16.46
N LEU A 147 -7.67 15.80 15.29
CA LEU A 147 -9.12 15.73 15.05
C LEU A 147 -9.59 14.28 14.96
N PRO A 148 -10.87 14.00 15.27
CA PRO A 148 -11.54 12.76 14.92
C PRO A 148 -11.46 12.47 13.41
N LEU A 149 -11.38 11.19 13.02
CA LEU A 149 -11.34 10.78 11.61
C LEU A 149 -12.46 11.40 10.76
N LEU A 150 -13.71 11.36 11.25
CA LEU A 150 -14.84 11.90 10.49
C LEU A 150 -14.75 13.40 10.30
N ALA A 151 -14.22 14.15 11.28
CA ALA A 151 -13.97 15.59 11.14
C ALA A 151 -12.91 15.85 10.06
N ARG A 152 -11.79 15.09 10.06
CA ARG A 152 -10.75 15.20 9.01
C ARG A 152 -11.29 14.84 7.62
N LYS A 153 -12.12 13.80 7.52
CA LYS A 153 -12.79 13.40 6.25
C LYS A 153 -13.76 14.47 5.77
N SER A 154 -14.51 15.11 6.68
CA SER A 154 -15.41 16.22 6.35
C SER A 154 -14.65 17.42 5.78
N VAL A 155 -13.49 17.78 6.37
CA VAL A 155 -12.62 18.83 5.82
C VAL A 155 -12.07 18.41 4.46
N LEU A 156 -11.55 17.18 4.32
CA LEU A 156 -11.01 16.66 3.07
C LEU A 156 -12.01 16.75 1.92
N ARG A 157 -13.26 16.34 2.16
CA ARG A 157 -14.33 16.35 1.14
C ARG A 157 -14.56 17.74 0.54
N ARG A 158 -14.29 18.80 1.30
CA ARG A 158 -14.47 20.20 0.90
C ARG A 158 -13.17 20.89 0.46
N ALA A 159 -12.02 20.31 0.82
CA ALA A 159 -10.71 20.92 0.60
C ALA A 159 -10.21 20.82 -0.85
N ILE A 160 -10.72 19.88 -1.64
CA ILE A 160 -10.32 19.63 -3.01
C ILE A 160 -11.53 19.21 -3.86
N VAL A 161 -11.47 19.51 -5.15
CA VAL A 161 -12.50 19.05 -6.11
C VAL A 161 -12.20 17.59 -6.50
N PHE A 162 -13.19 16.73 -6.29
CA PHE A 162 -13.14 15.34 -6.69
C PHE A 162 -13.74 15.14 -8.07
N GLY A 163 -13.25 14.15 -8.82
CA GLY A 163 -13.66 13.82 -10.16
C GLY A 163 -13.08 12.47 -10.60
N ASP A 164 -12.91 12.25 -11.88
CA ASP A 164 -12.53 10.94 -12.43
C ASP A 164 -11.15 10.45 -11.95
N LYS A 165 -10.18 11.37 -11.82
CA LYS A 165 -8.80 11.03 -11.45
C LYS A 165 -8.49 11.16 -9.97
N ILE A 166 -9.19 12.05 -9.27
CA ILE A 166 -9.03 12.27 -7.83
C ILE A 166 -10.36 11.94 -7.18
N ARG A 167 -10.40 10.89 -6.40
CA ARG A 167 -11.63 10.41 -5.78
C ARG A 167 -11.55 10.46 -4.25
N PHE A 168 -12.67 10.73 -3.64
CA PHE A 168 -12.82 10.57 -2.19
C PHE A 168 -13.08 9.09 -1.89
N SER A 169 -12.40 8.55 -0.87
CA SER A 169 -12.71 7.20 -0.38
C SER A 169 -13.92 7.28 0.54
N GLU A 170 -15.07 6.87 0.01
CA GLU A 170 -16.29 6.78 0.80
C GLU A 170 -16.19 5.64 1.82
N HIS A 171 -16.85 5.77 2.96
CA HIS A 171 -17.10 4.64 3.83
C HIS A 171 -18.44 3.98 3.45
N LEU A 172 -18.53 2.69 3.72
CA LEU A 172 -19.71 1.87 3.45
C LEU A 172 -20.69 2.06 4.60
N ASP A 173 -21.98 2.15 4.26
CA ASP A 173 -23.09 2.30 5.22
C ASP A 173 -23.60 0.94 5.77
N GLU A 174 -22.87 -0.14 5.49
CA GLU A 174 -23.22 -1.52 5.86
C GLU A 174 -22.46 -1.96 7.12
N GLU A 175 -23.01 -2.96 7.82
CA GLU A 175 -22.29 -3.65 8.89
C GLU A 175 -20.99 -4.27 8.37
N GLY A 176 -19.93 -4.21 9.16
CA GLY A 176 -18.58 -4.58 8.73
C GLY A 176 -18.44 -6.01 8.21
N GLU A 177 -19.12 -7.01 8.82
CA GLU A 177 -19.10 -8.40 8.33
C GLU A 177 -19.86 -8.57 7.01
N VAL A 178 -20.97 -7.84 6.83
CA VAL A 178 -21.77 -7.85 5.59
C VAL A 178 -20.95 -7.21 4.48
N ALA A 179 -20.43 -6.01 4.73
CA ALA A 179 -19.58 -5.28 3.81
C ALA A 179 -18.34 -6.10 3.42
N PHE A 180 -17.72 -6.81 4.36
CA PHE A 180 -16.56 -7.65 4.11
C PHE A 180 -16.86 -8.83 3.19
N ARG A 181 -17.97 -9.54 3.44
CA ARG A 181 -18.40 -10.63 2.53
C ARG A 181 -18.64 -10.13 1.12
N ALA A 182 -19.39 -9.03 0.98
CA ALA A 182 -19.65 -8.41 -0.30
C ALA A 182 -18.38 -7.95 -1.01
N ALA A 183 -17.40 -7.41 -0.27
CA ALA A 183 -16.10 -7.04 -0.81
C ALA A 183 -15.33 -8.26 -1.36
N CYS A 184 -15.34 -9.39 -0.64
CA CYS A 184 -14.69 -10.62 -1.09
C CYS A 184 -15.37 -11.23 -2.33
N GLU A 185 -16.70 -11.23 -2.38
CA GLU A 185 -17.49 -11.69 -3.54
C GLU A 185 -17.21 -10.84 -4.79
N LYS A 186 -16.99 -9.53 -4.62
CA LYS A 186 -16.60 -8.61 -5.69
C LYS A 186 -15.12 -8.72 -6.09
N GLY A 187 -14.33 -9.57 -5.43
CA GLY A 187 -12.90 -9.74 -5.69
C GLY A 187 -12.03 -8.59 -5.18
N TRP A 188 -12.50 -7.77 -4.25
CA TRP A 188 -11.70 -6.73 -3.62
C TRP A 188 -10.61 -7.35 -2.73
N GLU A 189 -9.55 -6.61 -2.44
CA GLU A 189 -8.50 -7.05 -1.52
C GLU A 189 -9.02 -7.22 -0.08
N GLY A 190 -10.07 -6.48 0.28
CA GLY A 190 -10.71 -6.51 1.58
C GLY A 190 -11.27 -5.16 2.01
N LEU A 191 -11.28 -4.92 3.32
CA LEU A 191 -11.72 -3.65 3.92
C LEU A 191 -10.69 -3.09 4.89
N ILE A 192 -10.74 -1.79 5.11
CA ILE A 192 -10.10 -1.08 6.21
C ILE A 192 -11.19 -0.57 7.14
N ALA A 193 -11.28 -1.14 8.34
CA ALA A 193 -12.06 -0.59 9.43
C ALA A 193 -11.28 0.53 10.10
N LYS A 194 -11.90 1.69 10.31
CA LYS A 194 -11.31 2.87 10.94
C LYS A 194 -12.21 3.36 12.07
N ARG A 195 -11.65 3.57 13.27
CA ARG A 195 -12.42 4.15 14.38
C ARG A 195 -12.80 5.59 14.06
N ALA A 196 -14.09 5.88 14.06
CA ALA A 196 -14.65 7.18 13.63
C ALA A 196 -14.13 8.39 14.44
N SER A 197 -13.90 8.19 15.74
CA SER A 197 -13.41 9.23 16.67
C SER A 197 -11.90 9.30 16.83
N ALA A 198 -11.13 8.44 16.15
CA ALA A 198 -9.68 8.35 16.37
C ALA A 198 -8.90 9.52 15.73
N PRO A 199 -7.84 10.00 16.39
CA PRO A 199 -6.86 10.88 15.80
C PRO A 199 -6.03 10.14 14.74
N TYR A 200 -5.29 10.90 13.92
CA TYR A 200 -4.31 10.32 12.99
C TYR A 200 -3.00 10.03 13.73
N THR A 201 -2.74 8.76 13.99
CA THR A 201 -1.54 8.29 14.70
C THR A 201 -0.44 7.96 13.71
N HIS A 202 0.75 8.52 13.91
CA HIS A 202 1.90 8.20 13.07
C HIS A 202 2.43 6.80 13.36
N GLY A 203 2.40 5.93 12.34
CA GLY A 203 2.80 4.53 12.45
C GLY A 203 1.63 3.57 12.65
N ARG A 204 1.91 2.38 13.22
CA ARG A 204 0.90 1.32 13.39
C ARG A 204 -0.05 1.64 14.54
N SER A 205 -1.34 1.57 14.26
CA SER A 205 -2.40 1.83 15.23
C SER A 205 -3.44 0.71 15.24
N LYS A 206 -4.07 0.48 16.39
CA LYS A 206 -5.24 -0.39 16.54
C LYS A 206 -6.53 0.31 16.12
N ASP A 207 -6.52 1.64 15.93
CA ASP A 207 -7.67 2.39 15.46
C ASP A 207 -7.93 2.22 13.96
N TRP A 208 -6.99 1.62 13.24
CA TRP A 208 -7.20 1.13 11.89
C TRP A 208 -6.94 -0.38 11.85
N SER A 209 -7.93 -1.12 11.39
CA SER A 209 -7.87 -2.58 11.24
C SER A 209 -8.13 -2.97 9.79
N LYS A 210 -7.38 -3.92 9.26
CA LYS A 210 -7.55 -4.44 7.91
C LYS A 210 -8.13 -5.84 7.93
N PHE A 211 -9.17 -6.06 7.13
CA PHE A 211 -9.76 -7.35 6.81
C PHE A 211 -9.31 -7.72 5.40
N LYS A 212 -8.73 -8.89 5.23
CA LYS A 212 -8.24 -9.35 3.93
C LYS A 212 -9.06 -10.53 3.42
N CYS A 213 -9.55 -10.43 2.19
CA CYS A 213 -10.26 -11.51 1.52
C CYS A 213 -9.31 -12.64 1.10
N VAL A 214 -8.07 -12.29 0.80
CA VAL A 214 -7.01 -13.24 0.43
C VAL A 214 -5.79 -12.97 1.30
N ASN A 215 -5.08 -14.01 1.70
CA ASN A 215 -3.81 -13.82 2.40
C ASN A 215 -2.76 -13.35 1.39
N GLU A 216 -2.42 -12.10 1.49
CA GLU A 216 -1.34 -11.47 0.71
C GLU A 216 -0.42 -10.72 1.64
N GLN A 217 0.87 -10.83 1.40
CA GLN A 217 1.88 -10.14 2.21
C GLN A 217 3.11 -9.84 1.35
N GLU A 218 3.84 -8.81 1.74
CA GLU A 218 5.15 -8.54 1.18
C GLU A 218 6.19 -9.50 1.77
N PHE A 219 7.14 -9.93 0.92
CA PHE A 219 8.27 -10.76 1.30
C PHE A 219 9.56 -10.23 0.70
N VAL A 220 10.65 -10.40 1.44
CA VAL A 220 12.00 -10.11 0.94
C VAL A 220 12.41 -11.22 -0.02
N VAL A 221 12.91 -10.88 -1.20
CA VAL A 221 13.48 -11.87 -2.12
C VAL A 221 14.87 -12.26 -1.62
N LEU A 222 15.05 -13.57 -1.39
CA LEU A 222 16.29 -14.17 -0.88
C LEU A 222 17.14 -14.77 -1.98
N GLY A 223 16.50 -15.13 -3.11
CA GLY A 223 17.14 -15.80 -4.23
C GLY A 223 16.12 -16.40 -5.20
N TRP A 224 16.62 -17.22 -6.09
CA TRP A 224 15.79 -18.01 -7.03
C TRP A 224 16.37 -19.39 -7.25
N THR A 225 15.59 -20.29 -7.86
CA THR A 225 16.06 -21.60 -8.28
C THR A 225 16.18 -21.66 -9.80
N ASP A 226 17.03 -22.59 -10.28
CA ASP A 226 17.04 -22.97 -11.69
C ASP A 226 15.65 -23.39 -12.16
N PRO A 227 15.28 -23.11 -13.41
CA PRO A 227 14.02 -23.58 -13.97
C PRO A 227 14.03 -25.10 -14.17
N HIS A 228 12.86 -25.72 -14.06
CA HIS A 228 12.66 -27.11 -14.40
C HIS A 228 11.99 -27.25 -15.77
N GLY A 229 12.43 -28.23 -16.56
CA GLY A 229 11.88 -28.53 -17.89
C GLY A 229 12.21 -27.47 -18.94
N ALA A 230 11.26 -27.12 -19.79
CA ALA A 230 11.44 -26.21 -20.94
C ALA A 230 11.31 -24.72 -20.57
N ARG A 231 11.12 -24.39 -19.30
CA ARG A 231 10.97 -22.99 -18.83
C ARG A 231 12.31 -22.27 -18.91
N SER A 232 12.32 -21.05 -19.45
CA SER A 232 13.48 -20.15 -19.45
C SER A 232 13.43 -19.16 -18.26
N GLY A 233 14.59 -18.70 -17.82
CA GLY A 233 14.72 -17.75 -16.73
C GLY A 233 14.81 -18.41 -15.35
N LEU A 234 14.01 -17.97 -14.39
CA LEU A 234 14.01 -18.53 -13.02
C LEU A 234 12.91 -19.59 -12.84
N GLY A 235 13.17 -20.58 -11.99
CA GLY A 235 12.21 -21.63 -11.60
C GLY A 235 11.21 -21.11 -10.57
N ALA A 236 11.72 -20.76 -9.38
CA ALA A 236 10.92 -20.20 -8.29
C ALA A 236 11.71 -19.11 -7.55
N LEU A 237 11.03 -18.11 -7.02
CA LEU A 237 11.61 -17.17 -6.05
C LEU A 237 11.68 -17.81 -4.68
N LEU A 238 12.79 -17.59 -3.99
CA LEU A 238 12.94 -17.87 -2.57
C LEU A 238 12.60 -16.58 -1.82
N VAL A 239 11.67 -16.65 -0.89
CA VAL A 239 11.16 -15.48 -0.18
C VAL A 239 11.27 -15.63 1.33
N GLY A 240 11.40 -14.50 2.02
CA GLY A 240 11.53 -14.44 3.46
C GLY A 240 10.93 -13.18 4.08
N TYR A 241 10.98 -13.12 5.39
CA TYR A 241 10.48 -12.02 6.20
C TYR A 241 11.36 -11.82 7.43
N TYR A 242 11.33 -10.63 8.02
CA TYR A 242 12.02 -10.39 9.28
C TYR A 242 11.15 -10.79 10.47
N ASP A 243 11.75 -11.50 11.43
CA ASP A 243 11.17 -11.86 12.73
C ASP A 243 12.22 -11.57 13.79
N ASP A 244 11.91 -10.70 14.75
CA ASP A 244 12.83 -10.20 15.77
C ASP A 244 14.20 -9.71 15.23
N GLY A 245 14.16 -9.06 14.07
CA GLY A 245 15.34 -8.51 13.40
C GLY A 245 16.15 -9.51 12.57
N GLU A 246 15.82 -10.79 12.62
CA GLU A 246 16.45 -11.84 11.81
C GLU A 246 15.65 -12.12 10.54
N LEU A 247 16.35 -12.34 9.43
CA LEU A 247 15.74 -12.71 8.17
C LEU A 247 15.48 -14.21 8.11
N ARG A 248 14.21 -14.59 8.01
CA ARG A 248 13.76 -15.99 8.01
C ARG A 248 13.21 -16.40 6.64
N PHE A 249 13.39 -17.66 6.29
CA PHE A 249 12.85 -18.23 5.06
C PHE A 249 11.34 -18.48 5.19
N GLY A 250 10.56 -17.91 4.26
CA GLY A 250 9.08 -18.05 4.22
C GLY A 250 8.58 -19.07 3.22
N GLY A 251 9.35 -19.39 2.16
CA GLY A 251 8.89 -20.37 1.17
C GLY A 251 9.44 -20.17 -0.24
N LYS A 252 8.99 -21.04 -1.17
CA LYS A 252 9.29 -20.98 -2.60
C LYS A 252 8.04 -20.58 -3.37
N VAL A 253 8.16 -19.57 -4.22
CA VAL A 253 7.07 -19.05 -5.06
C VAL A 253 7.38 -19.47 -6.51
N GLY A 254 6.66 -20.46 -7.02
CA GLY A 254 6.89 -21.03 -8.35
C GLY A 254 5.87 -20.64 -9.40
N THR A 255 4.83 -19.86 -9.05
CA THR A 255 3.72 -19.48 -9.92
C THR A 255 3.44 -17.98 -9.87
N GLY A 256 2.65 -17.48 -10.82
CA GLY A 256 2.26 -16.08 -10.91
C GLY A 256 3.19 -15.23 -11.78
N PHE A 257 4.10 -15.84 -12.53
CA PHE A 257 5.02 -15.14 -13.43
C PHE A 257 4.57 -15.28 -14.88
N GLY A 258 4.46 -14.16 -15.58
CA GLY A 258 4.43 -14.12 -17.04
C GLY A 258 5.85 -14.04 -17.62
N GLU A 259 5.99 -14.19 -18.93
CA GLU A 259 7.30 -14.15 -19.61
C GLU A 259 8.04 -12.83 -19.38
N ARG A 260 7.32 -11.70 -19.41
CA ARG A 260 7.88 -10.38 -19.17
C ARG A 260 8.38 -10.22 -17.74
N GLU A 261 7.62 -10.71 -16.76
CA GLU A 261 8.03 -10.71 -15.36
C GLU A 261 9.27 -11.56 -15.13
N LEU A 262 9.34 -12.74 -15.75
CA LEU A 262 10.52 -13.61 -15.66
C LEU A 262 11.77 -12.91 -16.18
N ALA A 263 11.71 -12.27 -17.34
CA ALA A 263 12.81 -11.52 -17.92
C ALA A 263 13.23 -10.34 -17.04
N MET A 264 12.26 -9.57 -16.54
CA MET A 264 12.49 -8.44 -15.65
C MET A 264 13.11 -8.87 -14.32
N LEU A 265 12.58 -9.93 -13.70
CA LEU A 265 13.10 -10.49 -12.45
C LEU A 265 14.53 -10.99 -12.61
N THR A 266 14.83 -11.75 -13.67
CA THR A 266 16.19 -12.21 -13.96
C THR A 266 17.15 -11.03 -14.07
N GLY A 267 16.78 -10.00 -14.82
CA GLY A 267 17.60 -8.79 -14.97
C GLY A 267 17.83 -8.03 -13.67
N ARG A 268 16.84 -8.02 -12.75
CA ARG A 268 16.91 -7.35 -11.43
C ARG A 268 17.68 -8.18 -10.40
N LEU A 269 17.63 -9.51 -10.47
CA LEU A 269 18.20 -10.43 -9.49
C LEU A 269 19.66 -10.74 -9.76
N THR A 270 20.06 -10.96 -11.03
CA THR A 270 21.44 -11.30 -11.40
C THR A 270 22.50 -10.33 -10.84
N PRO A 271 22.33 -8.99 -10.86
CA PRO A 271 23.30 -8.08 -10.27
C PRO A 271 23.40 -8.15 -8.73
N LEU A 272 22.43 -8.79 -8.08
CA LEU A 272 22.35 -8.95 -6.63
C LEU A 272 22.87 -10.30 -6.15
N GLU A 273 23.33 -11.17 -7.05
CA GLU A 273 23.76 -12.53 -6.73
C GLU A 273 24.91 -12.55 -5.72
N ARG A 274 24.89 -13.54 -4.84
CA ARG A 274 25.89 -13.76 -3.78
C ARG A 274 26.10 -15.25 -3.54
N ALA A 275 27.28 -15.62 -3.04
CA ALA A 275 27.63 -17.03 -2.78
C ALA A 275 26.87 -17.62 -1.58
N ASP A 276 26.73 -16.85 -0.50
CA ASP A 276 26.17 -17.35 0.76
C ASP A 276 24.69 -16.97 0.93
N PRO A 277 23.88 -17.83 1.61
CA PRO A 277 22.50 -17.48 1.94
C PRO A 277 22.43 -16.19 2.78
N PRO A 278 21.42 -15.32 2.53
CA PRO A 278 21.21 -14.11 3.33
C PRO A 278 20.51 -14.36 4.67
N ILE A 279 20.20 -15.62 4.98
CA ILE A 279 19.50 -16.08 6.20
C ILE A 279 20.44 -16.90 7.08
N ALA A 280 20.29 -16.78 8.40
CA ALA A 280 21.15 -17.51 9.36
C ALA A 280 20.87 -19.02 9.37
N ASP A 281 19.61 -19.42 9.25
CA ASP A 281 19.22 -20.83 9.25
C ASP A 281 18.76 -21.26 7.84
N ALA A 282 19.70 -21.75 7.06
CA ALA A 282 19.48 -22.38 5.76
C ALA A 282 19.41 -23.92 5.83
N LYS A 283 19.44 -24.49 7.06
CA LYS A 283 19.40 -25.96 7.24
C LYS A 283 18.12 -26.53 6.66
N GLY A 284 18.27 -27.63 5.92
CA GLY A 284 17.13 -28.30 5.25
C GLY A 284 16.73 -27.70 3.89
N LEU A 285 17.31 -26.57 3.46
CA LEU A 285 17.14 -26.08 2.12
C LEU A 285 18.09 -26.81 1.15
N SER A 286 17.55 -27.37 0.05
CA SER A 286 18.41 -27.90 -1.00
C SER A 286 19.16 -26.74 -1.65
N MET A 287 20.48 -26.78 -1.63
CA MET A 287 21.35 -25.75 -2.20
C MET A 287 21.57 -25.95 -3.70
N LYS A 288 21.19 -27.10 -4.27
CA LYS A 288 21.40 -27.40 -5.69
C LYS A 288 20.50 -26.53 -6.55
N GLY A 289 21.10 -25.81 -7.49
CA GLY A 289 20.38 -24.91 -8.41
C GLY A 289 19.73 -23.71 -7.72
N VAL A 290 20.26 -23.28 -6.56
CA VAL A 290 19.84 -22.07 -5.84
C VAL A 290 20.83 -20.95 -6.06
N HIS A 291 20.32 -19.80 -6.46
CA HIS A 291 21.05 -18.56 -6.63
C HIS A 291 20.60 -17.59 -5.53
N TRP A 292 21.47 -17.33 -4.56
CA TRP A 292 21.19 -16.38 -3.47
C TRP A 292 21.42 -14.95 -3.91
N VAL A 293 20.64 -14.02 -3.34
CA VAL A 293 20.81 -12.57 -3.62
C VAL A 293 20.96 -11.75 -2.35
N ARG A 294 21.52 -10.56 -2.49
CA ARG A 294 21.42 -9.52 -1.46
C ARG A 294 19.95 -9.20 -1.25
N PRO A 295 19.45 -9.15 0.02
CA PRO A 295 18.04 -8.98 0.35
C PRO A 295 17.59 -7.51 0.15
N GLU A 296 17.58 -7.04 -1.09
CA GLU A 296 17.28 -5.66 -1.48
C GLU A 296 15.90 -5.50 -2.14
N LEU A 297 15.36 -6.59 -2.70
CA LEU A 297 14.06 -6.58 -3.37
C LEU A 297 12.95 -7.12 -2.48
N VAL A 298 11.77 -6.53 -2.63
CA VAL A 298 10.53 -6.96 -1.96
C VAL A 298 9.52 -7.37 -3.00
N ALA A 299 8.88 -8.52 -2.80
CA ALA A 299 7.81 -9.05 -3.65
C ALA A 299 6.50 -9.11 -2.88
N GLN A 300 5.40 -8.80 -3.55
CA GLN A 300 4.05 -9.11 -3.09
C GLN A 300 3.75 -10.57 -3.44
N VAL A 301 3.26 -11.34 -2.47
CA VAL A 301 2.93 -12.76 -2.64
C VAL A 301 1.56 -13.05 -2.04
N GLY A 302 0.68 -13.62 -2.85
CA GLY A 302 -0.58 -14.21 -2.39
C GLY A 302 -0.35 -15.66 -1.96
N PHE A 303 -1.06 -16.15 -0.95
CA PHE A 303 -0.95 -17.52 -0.46
C PHE A 303 -2.24 -17.95 0.25
N SER A 304 -2.46 -19.26 0.40
CA SER A 304 -3.65 -19.78 1.06
C SER A 304 -3.59 -19.59 2.58
N GLU A 305 -2.50 -19.99 3.19
CA GLU A 305 -2.30 -19.94 4.64
C GLU A 305 -0.81 -20.04 5.01
N TRP A 306 -0.49 -19.73 6.27
CA TRP A 306 0.76 -20.09 6.87
C TRP A 306 0.68 -21.52 7.41
N THR A 307 1.69 -22.34 7.09
CA THR A 307 1.81 -23.69 7.67
C THR A 307 2.33 -23.61 9.12
N PRO A 308 2.18 -24.69 9.94
CA PRO A 308 2.70 -24.72 11.31
C PRO A 308 4.22 -24.50 11.44
N ASP A 309 4.98 -24.81 10.39
CA ASP A 309 6.42 -24.60 10.28
C ASP A 309 6.81 -23.26 9.65
N ASP A 310 5.89 -22.29 9.69
CA ASP A 310 6.08 -20.91 9.24
C ASP A 310 6.47 -20.79 7.76
N LYS A 311 5.86 -21.61 6.91
CA LYS A 311 5.99 -21.56 5.44
C LYS A 311 4.67 -21.15 4.78
N LEU A 312 4.79 -20.65 3.57
CA LEU A 312 3.64 -20.29 2.73
C LEU A 312 3.06 -21.50 2.03
N ARG A 313 1.74 -21.66 2.09
CA ARG A 313 1.01 -22.68 1.34
C ARG A 313 0.44 -22.07 0.05
N HIS A 314 0.65 -22.75 -1.10
CA HIS A 314 0.23 -22.32 -2.44
C HIS A 314 0.60 -20.85 -2.76
N PRO A 315 1.88 -20.43 -2.58
CA PRO A 315 2.24 -19.05 -2.82
C PRO A 315 2.25 -18.73 -4.31
N ARG A 316 1.79 -17.50 -4.63
CA ARG A 316 1.72 -16.94 -5.98
C ARG A 316 2.35 -15.56 -6.00
N TYR A 317 3.23 -15.29 -6.94
CA TYR A 317 3.83 -13.97 -7.16
C TYR A 317 2.78 -13.00 -7.72
N LEU A 318 2.77 -11.78 -7.19
CA LEU A 318 1.85 -10.72 -7.59
C LEU A 318 2.59 -9.47 -8.10
N GLY A 319 3.89 -9.35 -7.82
CA GLY A 319 4.69 -8.23 -8.29
C GLY A 319 5.82 -7.82 -7.34
N LEU A 320 6.77 -7.00 -7.80
CA LEU A 320 7.77 -6.35 -6.93
C LEU A 320 7.18 -5.11 -6.26
N ARG A 321 7.69 -4.78 -5.07
CA ARG A 321 7.31 -3.62 -4.27
C ARG A 321 8.50 -2.67 -4.11
N ASP A 322 8.67 -1.74 -5.05
CA ASP A 322 9.73 -0.72 -4.98
C ASP A 322 9.45 0.40 -3.94
N ASP A 323 8.23 0.43 -3.43
CA ASP A 323 7.76 1.34 -2.37
C ASP A 323 8.00 0.80 -0.95
N LYS A 324 8.55 -0.43 -0.81
CA LYS A 324 8.82 -1.08 0.48
C LYS A 324 10.32 -1.26 0.70
N ARG A 325 10.76 -1.09 1.96
CA ARG A 325 12.13 -1.41 2.38
C ARG A 325 12.17 -2.84 2.93
N PRO A 326 13.16 -3.67 2.59
CA PRO A 326 13.23 -5.06 3.05
C PRO A 326 13.08 -5.22 4.57
N LYS A 327 13.75 -4.39 5.38
CA LYS A 327 13.68 -4.41 6.85
C LYS A 327 12.29 -4.11 7.44
N GLN A 328 11.36 -3.61 6.63
CA GLN A 328 9.96 -3.36 7.05
C GLN A 328 9.06 -4.57 6.81
N VAL A 329 9.58 -5.59 6.14
CA VAL A 329 8.84 -6.81 5.78
C VAL A 329 8.89 -7.76 6.96
N VAL A 330 7.84 -7.73 7.77
CA VAL A 330 7.66 -8.63 8.92
C VAL A 330 6.45 -9.52 8.69
N ARG A 331 6.43 -10.69 9.32
CA ARG A 331 5.25 -11.55 9.28
C ARG A 331 4.05 -10.81 9.87
N GLU A 332 2.98 -10.69 9.09
CA GLU A 332 1.71 -10.15 9.57
C GLU A 332 1.04 -11.18 10.46
N ARG A 333 0.90 -10.85 11.74
CA ARG A 333 0.14 -11.64 12.70
C ARG A 333 -1.12 -10.89 13.08
N ALA A 334 -2.25 -11.60 13.13
CA ALA A 334 -3.49 -11.01 13.62
C ALA A 334 -3.29 -10.58 15.08
N SER A 335 -3.62 -9.31 15.37
CA SER A 335 -3.60 -8.83 16.77
C SER A 335 -4.63 -9.58 17.59
N GLY A 336 -4.24 -10.08 18.75
CA GLY A 336 -5.18 -10.49 19.76
C GLY A 336 -6.08 -9.30 20.14
N THR A 337 -7.35 -9.53 20.24
CA THR A 337 -8.30 -8.61 20.90
C THR A 337 -7.92 -8.49 22.37
#